data_e94fe16ee31f345fc0f9046037861e84
#
_entry.id   e94fe16ee31f345fc0f9046037861e84
#
_cell.length_a   1.000
_cell.length_b   1.000
_cell.length_c   1.000
_cell.angle_alpha   90.00
_cell.angle_beta   90.00
_cell.angle_gamma   90.00
#
_symmetry.space_group_name_H-M   'P 1'
#
loop_
_entity.id
_entity.type
_entity.pdbx_description
1 polymer ?
#
loop_
_entity_poly.entity_id
_entity_poly.type
_entity_poly.pdbx_seq_one_letter_code
_entity_poly.pdbx_strand_id
1 'polypeptide(L)'
;MNELELLGPQAHGPVCGQAVLKATAEDFQVDEVLDIELSGQGEHLWLWVEKRGLNTEEAARRLARAAAVPQRAISYAGLKDRQALTRQWFSLHLPGKADPDLSGAEGHSLSILKTVRHSRKLQRGAHEANGFTLRLKQLKADPAVLEERLQLIKQQGVPNYFGLQRFGHQGSNLQEALRFAERGEFPEQRNLRSRVLSAARSYLFNRVLAERVAAGNWNKAEVGDLLAFTDSRSFFMAGEAECVDPRLAILDLHPTGPLWGEGDSPAAGSAHTQEQRLAGEHAALANWLASAGMKQERRTLRLPINRLTWHYPEPDVLQLAFVLPAGCFATVVVRELVELVAAGPTDTACEF
;
A
#
# COMPACT_ATOMS: atom_id res chain seq x y z
N MET A 1 -15.56 -9.08 10.82
CA MET A 1 -15.83 -8.04 9.80
C MET A 1 -15.44 -8.62 8.45
N ASN A 2 -16.32 -8.53 7.47
CA ASN A 2 -16.07 -9.02 6.12
C ASN A 2 -15.31 -7.96 5.26
N GLU A 3 -14.89 -8.35 4.06
CA GLU A 3 -14.14 -7.47 3.16
C GLU A 3 -14.92 -6.21 2.78
N LEU A 4 -16.21 -6.35 2.46
CA LEU A 4 -17.07 -5.23 2.07
C LEU A 4 -17.23 -4.20 3.20
N GLU A 5 -17.29 -4.65 4.44
CA GLU A 5 -17.34 -3.77 5.61
C GLU A 5 -16.06 -2.97 5.80
N LEU A 6 -14.90 -3.56 5.48
CA LEU A 6 -13.58 -2.93 5.65
C LEU A 6 -13.18 -2.06 4.46
N LEU A 7 -13.51 -2.47 3.23
CA LEU A 7 -13.08 -1.80 2.00
C LEU A 7 -14.23 -1.04 1.32
N GLY A 8 -15.46 -1.52 1.34
CA GLY A 8 -16.55 -0.96 0.52
C GLY A 8 -16.63 -1.59 -0.88
N PRO A 9 -17.48 -1.06 -1.79
CA PRO A 9 -17.72 -1.64 -3.11
C PRO A 9 -16.57 -1.44 -4.10
N GLN A 10 -16.54 -2.23 -5.18
CA GLN A 10 -15.72 -1.99 -6.36
C GLN A 10 -16.28 -0.81 -7.16
N ALA A 11 -15.39 -0.05 -7.82
CA ALA A 11 -15.79 1.13 -8.58
C ALA A 11 -16.16 0.83 -10.04
N HIS A 12 -15.59 -0.22 -10.60
CA HIS A 12 -15.74 -0.55 -12.03
C HIS A 12 -16.78 -1.65 -12.28
N GLY A 13 -17.67 -1.91 -11.31
CA GLY A 13 -18.70 -2.95 -11.39
C GLY A 13 -18.26 -4.30 -10.83
N PRO A 14 -19.05 -5.37 -11.03
CA PRO A 14 -18.75 -6.70 -10.51
C PRO A 14 -17.39 -7.21 -11.01
N VAL A 15 -16.73 -8.06 -10.24
CA VAL A 15 -15.48 -8.70 -10.68
C VAL A 15 -15.68 -9.52 -11.95
N CYS A 16 -14.63 -9.59 -12.78
CA CYS A 16 -14.68 -10.28 -14.06
C CYS A 16 -14.59 -11.80 -13.95
N GLY A 17 -14.23 -12.30 -12.76
CA GLY A 17 -14.05 -13.74 -12.51
C GLY A 17 -13.27 -14.02 -11.24
N GLN A 18 -12.56 -15.16 -11.22
CA GLN A 18 -11.78 -15.62 -10.06
C GLN A 18 -10.36 -15.96 -10.48
N ALA A 19 -9.41 -15.82 -9.54
CA ALA A 19 -8.04 -16.23 -9.73
C ALA A 19 -7.33 -16.53 -8.39
N VAL A 20 -6.20 -17.23 -8.46
CA VAL A 20 -5.29 -17.46 -7.34
C VAL A 20 -4.11 -16.50 -7.43
N LEU A 21 -3.84 -15.78 -6.34
CA LEU A 21 -2.65 -14.95 -6.19
C LEU A 21 -1.79 -15.51 -5.05
N LYS A 22 -0.46 -15.41 -5.18
CA LYS A 22 0.49 -15.89 -4.15
C LYS A 22 0.44 -17.41 -3.91
N ALA A 23 0.22 -18.21 -4.94
CA ALA A 23 0.44 -19.66 -4.87
C ALA A 23 1.92 -19.94 -4.57
N THR A 24 2.83 -19.15 -5.14
CA THR A 24 4.26 -19.11 -4.81
C THR A 24 4.70 -17.66 -4.52
N ALA A 25 5.91 -17.47 -3.97
CA ALA A 25 6.45 -16.15 -3.71
C ALA A 25 6.66 -15.35 -5.02
N GLU A 26 6.96 -16.01 -6.11
CA GLU A 26 7.18 -15.44 -7.44
C GLU A 26 5.92 -14.87 -8.07
N ASP A 27 4.75 -15.32 -7.61
CA ASP A 27 3.47 -14.81 -8.11
C ASP A 27 3.16 -13.40 -7.59
N PHE A 28 3.93 -12.93 -6.60
CA PHE A 28 3.81 -11.60 -6.02
C PHE A 28 5.19 -10.96 -5.85
N GLN A 29 5.67 -10.29 -6.89
CA GLN A 29 6.96 -9.61 -6.85
C GLN A 29 6.79 -8.14 -6.51
N VAL A 30 7.71 -7.61 -5.68
CA VAL A 30 7.71 -6.20 -5.27
C VAL A 30 9.13 -5.67 -5.33
N ASP A 31 9.35 -4.69 -6.17
CA ASP A 31 10.62 -3.96 -6.28
C ASP A 31 10.46 -2.56 -5.70
N GLU A 32 11.28 -2.23 -4.70
CA GLU A 32 11.29 -0.89 -4.13
C GLU A 32 11.83 0.12 -5.14
N VAL A 33 11.09 1.20 -5.38
CA VAL A 33 11.52 2.30 -6.25
C VAL A 33 12.05 3.42 -5.37
N LEU A 34 13.30 3.80 -5.62
CA LEU A 34 14.01 4.83 -4.89
C LEU A 34 14.79 5.69 -5.89
N ASP A 35 14.43 6.96 -5.99
CA ASP A 35 15.12 7.91 -6.86
C ASP A 35 16.23 8.63 -6.07
N ILE A 36 17.32 7.90 -5.81
CA ILE A 36 18.51 8.43 -5.14
C ILE A 36 19.74 8.05 -5.93
N GLU A 37 20.51 9.06 -6.32
CA GLU A 37 21.85 8.86 -6.86
C GLU A 37 22.80 8.45 -5.73
N LEU A 38 23.33 7.23 -5.84
CA LEU A 38 24.27 6.69 -4.85
C LEU A 38 25.67 7.25 -5.07
N SER A 39 26.26 7.85 -4.02
CA SER A 39 27.53 8.60 -4.12
C SER A 39 28.78 7.75 -4.37
N GLY A 40 28.68 6.43 -4.26
CA GLY A 40 29.82 5.51 -4.43
C GLY A 40 30.82 5.53 -3.26
N GLN A 41 30.67 6.42 -2.29
CA GLN A 41 31.58 6.60 -1.15
C GLN A 41 30.82 6.99 0.12
N GLY A 42 31.42 6.81 1.29
CA GLY A 42 30.86 7.20 2.57
C GLY A 42 30.77 6.06 3.57
N GLU A 43 30.15 6.33 4.72
CA GLU A 43 30.14 5.44 5.89
C GLU A 43 28.98 4.42 5.88
N HIS A 44 28.07 4.52 4.91
CA HIS A 44 26.95 3.59 4.79
C HIS A 44 27.15 2.68 3.58
N LEU A 45 27.15 1.37 3.81
CA LEU A 45 27.07 0.37 2.74
C LEU A 45 25.61 0.09 2.44
N TRP A 46 25.17 0.45 1.24
CA TRP A 46 23.83 0.17 0.75
C TRP A 46 23.80 -1.16 0.01
N LEU A 47 22.83 -2.01 0.34
CA LEU A 47 22.63 -3.34 -0.20
C LEU A 47 21.28 -3.41 -0.90
N TRP A 48 21.27 -3.74 -2.19
CA TRP A 48 20.07 -4.13 -2.91
C TRP A 48 19.85 -5.62 -2.68
N VAL A 49 18.81 -5.97 -1.94
CA VAL A 49 18.59 -7.31 -1.43
C VAL A 49 17.29 -7.88 -1.97
N GLU A 50 17.38 -9.05 -2.60
CA GLU A 50 16.24 -9.91 -2.89
C GLU A 50 15.98 -10.84 -1.70
N LYS A 51 14.70 -10.95 -1.33
CA LYS A 51 14.27 -11.89 -0.30
C LYS A 51 13.00 -12.62 -0.73
N ARG A 52 12.92 -13.90 -0.36
CA ARG A 52 11.85 -14.83 -0.68
C ARG A 52 11.31 -15.46 0.60
N GLY A 53 10.00 -15.38 0.84
CA GLY A 53 9.39 -15.98 2.03
C GLY A 53 9.91 -15.45 3.37
N LEU A 54 10.63 -14.33 3.37
CA LEU A 54 11.34 -13.76 4.50
C LEU A 54 10.83 -12.35 4.81
N ASN A 55 10.56 -12.03 6.08
CA ASN A 55 10.20 -10.68 6.43
C ASN A 55 11.43 -9.74 6.52
N THR A 56 11.20 -8.44 6.39
CA THR A 56 12.26 -7.42 6.33
C THR A 56 13.13 -7.39 7.60
N GLU A 57 12.54 -7.58 8.77
CA GLU A 57 13.28 -7.56 10.05
C GLU A 57 14.21 -8.75 10.18
N GLU A 58 13.80 -9.92 9.71
CA GLU A 58 14.66 -11.12 9.70
C GLU A 58 15.82 -10.95 8.72
N ALA A 59 15.56 -10.38 7.51
CA ALA A 59 16.64 -10.03 6.58
C ALA A 59 17.65 -9.08 7.22
N ALA A 60 17.17 -8.02 7.89
CA ALA A 60 18.03 -7.08 8.62
C ALA A 60 18.87 -7.77 9.70
N ARG A 61 18.30 -8.73 10.45
CA ARG A 61 19.04 -9.49 11.46
C ARG A 61 20.14 -10.37 10.85
N ARG A 62 19.87 -11.04 9.73
CA ARG A 62 20.87 -11.87 9.02
C ARG A 62 22.01 -11.01 8.49
N LEU A 63 21.70 -9.87 7.86
CA LEU A 63 22.70 -8.91 7.38
C LEU A 63 23.56 -8.36 8.53
N ALA A 64 22.95 -7.99 9.65
CA ALA A 64 23.67 -7.51 10.84
C ALA A 64 24.65 -8.55 11.39
N ARG A 65 24.22 -9.81 11.46
CA ARG A 65 25.06 -10.92 11.93
C ARG A 65 26.24 -11.18 11.02
N ALA A 66 26.01 -11.26 9.70
CA ALA A 66 27.08 -11.46 8.71
C ALA A 66 28.10 -10.31 8.72
N ALA A 67 27.61 -9.07 8.82
CA ALA A 67 28.48 -7.89 8.90
C ALA A 67 29.16 -7.69 10.27
N ALA A 68 28.89 -8.53 11.25
CA ALA A 68 29.37 -8.36 12.64
C ALA A 68 29.07 -6.97 13.23
N VAL A 69 27.86 -6.45 13.00
CA VAL A 69 27.38 -5.15 13.52
C VAL A 69 26.09 -5.32 14.34
N PRO A 70 25.80 -4.41 15.28
CA PRO A 70 24.53 -4.44 15.99
C PRO A 70 23.35 -4.17 15.03
N GLN A 71 22.19 -4.78 15.27
CA GLN A 71 21.01 -4.64 14.42
C GLN A 71 20.59 -3.17 14.20
N ARG A 72 20.83 -2.28 15.20
CA ARG A 72 20.58 -0.83 15.08
C ARG A 72 21.41 -0.13 14.00
N ALA A 73 22.51 -0.74 13.55
CA ALA A 73 23.32 -0.23 12.45
C ALA A 73 22.70 -0.50 11.09
N ILE A 74 21.68 -1.39 11.01
CA ILE A 74 20.94 -1.68 9.78
C ILE A 74 19.72 -0.79 9.73
N SER A 75 19.44 -0.22 8.55
CA SER A 75 18.19 0.47 8.27
C SER A 75 17.62 0.12 6.89
N TYR A 76 16.34 0.38 6.70
CA TYR A 76 15.58 0.13 5.47
C TYR A 76 14.43 1.13 5.38
N ALA A 77 13.93 1.42 4.16
CA ALA A 77 12.90 2.43 3.94
C ALA A 77 11.51 1.97 4.41
N GLY A 78 11.17 0.71 4.16
CA GLY A 78 9.85 0.18 4.51
C GLY A 78 9.87 -1.33 4.75
N LEU A 79 8.76 -1.84 5.28
CA LEU A 79 8.51 -3.27 5.39
C LEU A 79 7.99 -3.79 4.04
N LYS A 80 8.40 -4.99 3.66
CA LYS A 80 7.89 -5.71 2.50
C LYS A 80 7.27 -7.03 2.94
N ASP A 81 6.26 -7.46 2.20
CA ASP A 81 5.51 -8.69 2.45
C ASP A 81 6.44 -9.90 2.58
N ARG A 82 6.09 -10.80 3.50
CA ARG A 82 6.78 -12.07 3.69
C ARG A 82 6.43 -13.06 2.57
N GLN A 83 5.13 -13.18 2.22
CA GLN A 83 4.65 -14.10 1.19
C GLN A 83 4.83 -13.50 -0.21
N ALA A 84 6.08 -13.13 -0.53
CA ALA A 84 6.43 -12.47 -1.78
C ALA A 84 7.91 -12.65 -2.11
N LEU A 85 8.25 -12.46 -3.37
CA LEU A 85 9.61 -12.18 -3.82
C LEU A 85 9.79 -10.67 -3.83
N THR A 86 10.64 -10.14 -2.96
CA THR A 86 10.77 -8.69 -2.85
C THR A 86 12.20 -8.23 -2.92
N ARG A 87 12.42 -7.11 -3.61
CA ARG A 87 13.71 -6.44 -3.69
C ARG A 87 13.62 -5.08 -3.03
N GLN A 88 14.52 -4.79 -2.12
CA GLN A 88 14.56 -3.53 -1.37
C GLN A 88 15.98 -3.15 -0.94
N TRP A 89 16.17 -1.86 -0.67
CA TRP A 89 17.42 -1.36 -0.13
C TRP A 89 17.52 -1.53 1.38
N PHE A 90 18.71 -1.94 1.84
CA PHE A 90 19.16 -1.85 3.23
C PHE A 90 20.39 -0.98 3.27
N SER A 91 20.63 -0.28 4.38
CA SER A 91 21.90 0.42 4.61
C SER A 91 22.52 -0.01 5.93
N LEU A 92 23.83 -0.31 5.88
CA LEU A 92 24.66 -0.68 7.01
C LEU A 92 25.55 0.51 7.36
N HIS A 93 25.58 0.94 8.61
CA HIS A 93 26.49 1.98 9.09
C HIS A 93 27.82 1.36 9.48
N LEU A 94 28.87 1.70 8.73
CA LEU A 94 30.22 1.14 8.81
C LEU A 94 31.30 2.26 8.86
N PRO A 95 31.30 3.13 9.89
CA PRO A 95 32.26 4.23 9.96
C PRO A 95 33.70 3.70 10.08
N GLY A 96 34.57 4.14 9.18
CA GLY A 96 36.00 3.77 9.16
C GLY A 96 36.28 2.28 8.91
N LYS A 97 35.28 1.48 8.51
CA LYS A 97 35.43 0.04 8.27
C LYS A 97 35.40 -0.28 6.77
N ALA A 98 36.14 -1.28 6.37
CA ALA A 98 36.02 -1.89 5.05
C ALA A 98 34.68 -2.61 4.90
N ASP A 99 34.32 -2.94 3.64
CA ASP A 99 33.10 -3.72 3.35
C ASP A 99 33.27 -5.13 3.95
N PRO A 100 32.28 -5.59 4.75
CA PRO A 100 32.33 -6.93 5.33
C PRO A 100 32.02 -8.00 4.26
N ASP A 101 32.48 -9.22 4.52
CA ASP A 101 31.95 -10.39 3.82
C ASP A 101 30.51 -10.66 4.30
N LEU A 102 29.58 -10.62 3.36
CA LEU A 102 28.16 -10.82 3.62
C LEU A 102 27.65 -12.20 3.16
N SER A 103 28.52 -13.06 2.64
CA SER A 103 28.18 -14.40 2.15
C SER A 103 27.42 -15.24 3.20
N GLY A 104 27.71 -15.06 4.47
CA GLY A 104 27.01 -15.71 5.58
C GLY A 104 25.53 -15.29 5.76
N ALA A 105 25.07 -14.23 5.10
CA ALA A 105 23.66 -13.84 5.07
C ALA A 105 22.89 -14.46 3.93
N GLU A 106 23.59 -14.85 2.85
CA GLU A 106 23.00 -15.35 1.62
C GLU A 106 22.52 -16.81 1.71
N GLY A 107 21.61 -17.19 0.83
CA GLY A 107 21.04 -18.51 0.73
C GLY A 107 19.71 -18.48 -0.04
N HIS A 108 18.98 -19.58 -0.04
CA HIS A 108 17.74 -19.72 -0.83
C HIS A 108 16.70 -18.60 -0.60
N SER A 109 16.67 -18.01 0.60
CA SER A 109 15.66 -16.99 0.98
C SER A 109 16.18 -15.55 0.97
N LEU A 110 17.48 -15.31 0.73
CA LEU A 110 18.07 -13.98 0.69
C LEU A 110 19.29 -13.99 -0.25
N SER A 111 19.35 -13.01 -1.15
CA SER A 111 20.48 -12.76 -2.05
C SER A 111 20.79 -11.26 -2.08
N ILE A 112 22.08 -10.93 -2.10
CA ILE A 112 22.57 -9.56 -2.21
C ILE A 112 22.90 -9.28 -3.68
N LEU A 113 22.05 -8.53 -4.36
CA LEU A 113 22.17 -8.29 -5.80
C LEU A 113 23.16 -7.17 -6.16
N LYS A 114 23.33 -6.19 -5.24
CA LYS A 114 24.21 -5.03 -5.46
C LYS A 114 24.64 -4.46 -4.11
N THR A 115 25.88 -3.98 -4.06
CA THR A 115 26.43 -3.22 -2.93
C THR A 115 27.00 -1.90 -3.43
N VAL A 116 26.75 -0.80 -2.71
CA VAL A 116 27.27 0.54 -3.06
C VAL A 116 27.47 1.34 -1.78
N ARG A 117 28.61 2.01 -1.63
CA ARG A 117 28.81 2.98 -0.57
C ARG A 117 27.97 4.24 -0.78
N HIS A 118 27.49 4.83 0.29
CA HIS A 118 26.74 6.08 0.25
C HIS A 118 27.04 6.93 1.49
N SER A 119 26.95 8.25 1.31
CA SER A 119 27.23 9.22 2.39
C SER A 119 26.14 9.28 3.45
N ARG A 120 24.92 8.82 3.16
CA ARG A 120 23.77 8.95 4.05
C ARG A 120 23.15 7.60 4.41
N LYS A 121 22.57 7.56 5.62
CA LYS A 121 21.75 6.45 6.08
C LYS A 121 20.42 6.41 5.31
N LEU A 122 19.96 5.22 4.93
CA LEU A 122 18.61 5.04 4.39
C LEU A 122 17.56 5.33 5.48
N GLN A 123 16.71 6.30 5.24
CA GLN A 123 15.67 6.72 6.18
C GLN A 123 14.39 5.90 6.01
N ARG A 124 13.61 5.75 7.07
CA ARG A 124 12.26 5.21 7.00
C ARG A 124 11.39 6.13 6.13
N GLY A 125 10.62 5.52 5.22
CA GLY A 125 9.74 6.25 4.30
C GLY A 125 10.45 6.91 3.13
N ALA A 126 11.75 6.65 2.90
CA ALA A 126 12.53 7.27 1.83
C ALA A 126 12.18 6.74 0.43
N HIS A 127 11.57 5.55 0.32
CA HIS A 127 11.15 5.03 -0.98
C HIS A 127 9.90 5.76 -1.48
N GLU A 128 9.87 6.06 -2.76
CA GLU A 128 8.78 6.82 -3.40
C GLU A 128 7.64 5.91 -3.82
N ALA A 129 7.98 4.75 -4.36
CA ALA A 129 7.02 3.83 -4.93
C ALA A 129 7.46 2.37 -4.78
N ASN A 130 6.57 1.48 -5.19
CA ASN A 130 6.86 0.06 -5.36
C ASN A 130 6.41 -0.38 -6.76
N GLY A 131 7.30 -1.03 -7.50
CA GLY A 131 6.96 -1.77 -8.70
C GLY A 131 6.40 -3.14 -8.32
N PHE A 132 5.30 -3.52 -8.93
CA PHE A 132 4.66 -4.81 -8.72
C PHE A 132 4.67 -5.61 -10.01
N THR A 133 4.99 -6.90 -9.91
CA THR A 133 4.73 -7.91 -10.93
C THR A 133 3.92 -9.02 -10.29
N LEU A 134 2.67 -9.19 -10.73
CA LEU A 134 1.71 -10.11 -10.14
C LEU A 134 1.31 -11.16 -11.17
N ARG A 135 1.24 -12.43 -10.76
CA ARG A 135 0.71 -13.53 -11.55
C ARG A 135 -0.59 -14.03 -10.94
N LEU A 136 -1.68 -13.81 -11.63
CA LEU A 136 -3.00 -14.35 -11.31
C LEU A 136 -3.16 -15.67 -12.04
N LYS A 137 -3.05 -16.77 -11.31
CA LYS A 137 -3.11 -18.15 -11.83
C LYS A 137 -4.50 -18.74 -11.70
N GLN A 138 -4.77 -19.83 -12.41
CA GLN A 138 -6.08 -20.48 -12.45
C GLN A 138 -7.19 -19.47 -12.76
N LEU A 139 -6.90 -18.58 -13.69
CA LEU A 139 -7.79 -17.48 -14.07
C LEU A 139 -9.06 -18.05 -14.73
N LYS A 140 -10.20 -17.72 -14.13
CA LYS A 140 -11.53 -18.05 -14.65
C LYS A 140 -12.29 -16.74 -14.85
N ALA A 141 -12.10 -16.12 -16.00
CA ALA A 141 -12.72 -14.87 -16.39
C ALA A 141 -12.97 -14.86 -17.91
N ASP A 142 -13.96 -14.10 -18.35
CA ASP A 142 -14.11 -13.78 -19.77
C ASP A 142 -12.97 -12.83 -20.20
N PRO A 143 -12.12 -13.23 -21.17
CA PRO A 143 -10.98 -12.40 -21.57
C PRO A 143 -11.38 -11.03 -22.12
N ALA A 144 -12.52 -10.90 -22.82
CA ALA A 144 -12.99 -9.64 -23.38
C ALA A 144 -13.42 -8.68 -22.26
N VAL A 145 -14.19 -9.17 -21.29
CA VAL A 145 -14.61 -8.39 -20.12
C VAL A 145 -13.41 -7.96 -19.28
N LEU A 146 -12.43 -8.84 -19.12
CA LEU A 146 -11.21 -8.54 -18.36
C LEU A 146 -10.34 -7.50 -19.06
N GLU A 147 -10.24 -7.58 -20.40
CA GLU A 147 -9.51 -6.59 -21.21
C GLU A 147 -10.15 -5.19 -21.09
N GLU A 148 -11.47 -5.10 -21.24
CA GLU A 148 -12.20 -3.84 -21.07
C GLU A 148 -11.98 -3.26 -19.67
N ARG A 149 -11.99 -4.10 -18.62
CA ARG A 149 -11.75 -3.69 -17.24
C ARG A 149 -10.32 -3.18 -17.03
N LEU A 150 -9.32 -3.83 -17.60
CA LEU A 150 -7.92 -3.41 -17.53
C LEU A 150 -7.71 -2.05 -18.21
N GLN A 151 -8.34 -1.83 -19.37
CA GLN A 151 -8.32 -0.54 -20.06
C GLN A 151 -8.99 0.55 -19.21
N LEU A 152 -10.11 0.25 -18.57
CA LEU A 152 -10.84 1.17 -17.71
C LEU A 152 -9.99 1.57 -16.48
N ILE A 153 -9.34 0.61 -15.83
CA ILE A 153 -8.41 0.85 -14.72
C ILE A 153 -7.23 1.72 -15.17
N LYS A 154 -6.68 1.46 -16.36
CA LYS A 154 -5.58 2.25 -16.92
C LYS A 154 -6.00 3.71 -17.16
N GLN A 155 -7.24 3.95 -17.58
CA GLN A 155 -7.76 5.27 -17.90
C GLN A 155 -8.24 6.05 -16.66
N GLN A 156 -8.82 5.36 -15.68
CA GLN A 156 -9.50 6.01 -14.55
C GLN A 156 -8.81 5.78 -13.19
N GLY A 157 -7.86 4.85 -13.10
CA GLY A 157 -7.32 4.40 -11.83
C GLY A 157 -8.30 3.50 -11.08
N VAL A 158 -8.06 3.34 -9.78
CA VAL A 158 -8.91 2.57 -8.86
C VAL A 158 -9.18 3.38 -7.59
N PRO A 159 -10.22 3.04 -6.80
CA PRO A 159 -10.40 3.60 -5.46
C PRO A 159 -9.17 3.31 -4.57
N ASN A 160 -8.66 4.35 -3.91
CA ASN A 160 -7.43 4.29 -3.11
C ASN A 160 -7.66 3.74 -1.70
N TYR A 161 -8.40 2.63 -1.59
CA TYR A 161 -8.67 1.98 -0.31
C TYR A 161 -7.38 1.56 0.42
N PHE A 162 -7.39 1.64 1.73
CA PHE A 162 -6.43 0.88 2.53
C PHE A 162 -6.80 -0.61 2.47
N GLY A 163 -5.87 -1.44 2.03
CA GLY A 163 -6.10 -2.88 1.88
C GLY A 163 -6.30 -3.64 3.20
N LEU A 164 -6.80 -4.86 3.12
CA LEU A 164 -7.13 -5.72 4.28
C LEU A 164 -5.97 -5.89 5.26
N GLN A 165 -4.72 -5.91 4.77
CA GLN A 165 -3.53 -6.04 5.62
C GLN A 165 -3.42 -4.92 6.68
N ARG A 166 -4.00 -3.74 6.40
CA ARG A 166 -4.04 -2.62 7.35
C ARG A 166 -4.83 -2.95 8.60
N PHE A 167 -5.88 -3.74 8.44
CA PHE A 167 -6.82 -4.06 9.51
C PHE A 167 -6.45 -5.31 10.31
N GLY A 168 -5.37 -6.01 9.94
CA GLY A 168 -4.94 -7.25 10.57
C GLY A 168 -5.76 -8.46 10.14
N HIS A 169 -5.39 -9.64 10.64
CA HIS A 169 -6.12 -10.87 10.33
C HIS A 169 -7.58 -10.75 10.79
N GLN A 170 -8.53 -10.94 9.86
CA GLN A 170 -9.98 -10.79 10.11
C GLN A 170 -10.38 -9.44 10.75
N GLY A 171 -9.63 -8.36 10.51
CA GLY A 171 -9.92 -7.04 11.05
C GLY A 171 -9.50 -6.85 12.52
N SER A 172 -8.64 -7.71 13.07
CA SER A 172 -8.24 -7.69 14.48
C SER A 172 -7.70 -6.34 14.97
N ASN A 173 -6.90 -5.64 14.15
CA ASN A 173 -6.38 -4.32 14.53
C ASN A 173 -7.51 -3.28 14.69
N LEU A 174 -8.55 -3.36 13.84
CA LEU A 174 -9.69 -2.46 13.95
C LEU A 174 -10.59 -2.82 15.13
N GLN A 175 -10.81 -4.11 15.39
CA GLN A 175 -11.56 -4.56 16.56
C GLN A 175 -10.90 -4.10 17.86
N GLU A 176 -9.58 -4.20 17.96
CA GLU A 176 -8.82 -3.66 19.10
C GLU A 176 -8.93 -2.13 19.17
N ALA A 177 -8.85 -1.43 18.05
CA ALA A 177 -9.01 0.03 18.01
C ALA A 177 -10.39 0.46 18.53
N LEU A 178 -11.46 -0.24 18.15
CA LEU A 178 -12.83 0.02 18.64
C LEU A 178 -12.91 -0.16 20.16
N ARG A 179 -12.36 -1.25 20.70
CA ARG A 179 -12.35 -1.50 22.16
C ARG A 179 -11.60 -0.41 22.95
N PHE A 180 -10.45 0.03 22.44
CA PHE A 180 -9.69 1.11 23.06
C PHE A 180 -10.42 2.45 22.96
N ALA A 181 -11.01 2.75 21.79
CA ALA A 181 -11.77 3.97 21.58
C ALA A 181 -13.02 4.06 22.49
N GLU A 182 -13.76 2.96 22.66
CA GLU A 182 -14.92 2.88 23.57
C GLU A 182 -14.53 3.15 25.03
N ARG A 183 -13.34 2.76 25.45
CA ARG A 183 -12.83 2.97 26.80
C ARG A 183 -12.10 4.30 26.99
N GLY A 184 -11.77 5.00 25.89
CA GLY A 184 -10.92 6.20 25.94
C GLY A 184 -9.46 5.90 26.34
N GLU A 185 -9.02 4.65 26.19
CA GLU A 185 -7.70 4.16 26.60
C GLU A 185 -6.74 4.05 25.39
N PHE A 186 -5.44 3.94 25.67
CA PHE A 186 -4.44 3.68 24.63
C PHE A 186 -3.60 2.47 25.01
N PRO A 187 -3.19 1.64 24.02
CA PRO A 187 -2.22 0.59 24.25
C PRO A 187 -0.90 1.15 24.81
N GLU A 188 -0.36 0.50 25.85
CA GLU A 188 0.96 0.84 26.40
C GLU A 188 2.08 0.53 25.39
N GLN A 189 1.98 -0.61 24.71
CA GLN A 189 2.96 -1.03 23.72
C GLN A 189 2.92 -0.13 22.48
N ARG A 190 4.00 0.61 22.23
CA ARG A 190 4.13 1.56 21.13
C ARG A 190 3.76 0.97 19.75
N ASN A 191 4.20 -0.27 19.47
CA ASN A 191 3.92 -0.93 18.20
C ASN A 191 2.43 -1.27 18.03
N LEU A 192 1.77 -1.73 19.09
CA LEU A 192 0.33 -1.99 19.08
C LEU A 192 -0.42 -0.68 18.90
N ARG A 193 -0.10 0.35 19.71
CA ARG A 193 -0.71 1.68 19.61
C ARG A 193 -0.63 2.24 18.18
N SER A 194 0.53 2.16 17.53
CA SER A 194 0.71 2.62 16.14
C SER A 194 -0.19 1.85 15.15
N ARG A 195 -0.31 0.53 15.31
CA ARG A 195 -1.13 -0.31 14.42
C ARG A 195 -2.62 -0.03 14.56
N VAL A 196 -3.14 0.05 15.79
CA VAL A 196 -4.58 0.25 16.03
C VAL A 196 -5.01 1.68 15.64
N LEU A 197 -4.22 2.71 15.92
CA LEU A 197 -4.48 4.08 15.47
C LEU A 197 -4.50 4.16 13.94
N SER A 198 -3.53 3.52 13.29
CA SER A 198 -3.47 3.47 11.82
C SER A 198 -4.68 2.72 11.23
N ALA A 199 -5.14 1.63 11.84
CA ALA A 199 -6.31 0.88 11.39
C ALA A 199 -7.59 1.71 11.54
N ALA A 200 -7.80 2.37 12.67
CA ALA A 200 -8.95 3.25 12.91
C ALA A 200 -9.03 4.38 11.88
N ARG A 201 -7.91 5.06 11.66
CA ARG A 201 -7.82 6.16 10.69
C ARG A 201 -8.09 5.71 9.26
N SER A 202 -7.55 4.55 8.89
CA SER A 202 -7.75 3.95 7.58
C SER A 202 -9.19 3.49 7.37
N TYR A 203 -9.87 3.02 8.41
CA TYR A 203 -11.27 2.63 8.36
C TYR A 203 -12.18 3.82 8.07
N LEU A 204 -12.02 4.93 8.79
CA LEU A 204 -12.81 6.14 8.54
C LEU A 204 -12.62 6.68 7.12
N PHE A 205 -11.38 6.67 6.62
CA PHE A 205 -11.10 7.02 5.23
C PHE A 205 -11.81 6.08 4.24
N ASN A 206 -11.73 4.77 4.47
CA ASN A 206 -12.39 3.78 3.60
C ASN A 206 -13.91 3.95 3.61
N ARG A 207 -14.53 4.37 4.72
CA ARG A 207 -15.98 4.64 4.78
C ARG A 207 -16.37 5.83 3.91
N VAL A 208 -15.61 6.94 3.97
CA VAL A 208 -15.83 8.11 3.08
C VAL A 208 -15.68 7.68 1.61
N LEU A 209 -14.61 6.97 1.28
CA LEU A 209 -14.38 6.51 -0.09
C LEU A 209 -15.47 5.53 -0.56
N ALA A 210 -15.93 4.63 0.29
CA ALA A 210 -16.98 3.66 -0.05
C ALA A 210 -18.29 4.33 -0.46
N GLU A 211 -18.70 5.39 0.23
CA GLU A 211 -19.88 6.17 -0.16
C GLU A 211 -19.68 6.89 -1.48
N ARG A 212 -18.50 7.48 -1.71
CA ARG A 212 -18.16 8.14 -2.98
C ARG A 212 -18.15 7.13 -4.14
N VAL A 213 -17.68 5.91 -3.91
CA VAL A 213 -17.76 4.82 -4.91
C VAL A 213 -19.20 4.44 -5.18
N ALA A 214 -20.01 4.24 -4.16
CA ALA A 214 -21.43 3.92 -4.30
C ALA A 214 -22.23 5.01 -5.05
N ALA A 215 -21.86 6.28 -4.85
CA ALA A 215 -22.44 7.44 -5.53
C ALA A 215 -21.88 7.66 -6.96
N GLY A 216 -20.83 6.94 -7.36
CA GLY A 216 -20.20 7.08 -8.69
C GLY A 216 -19.43 8.40 -8.88
N ASN A 217 -18.97 9.03 -7.79
CA ASN A 217 -18.25 10.32 -7.81
C ASN A 217 -16.86 10.27 -7.15
N TRP A 218 -16.34 9.07 -6.85
CA TRP A 218 -15.02 8.86 -6.19
C TRP A 218 -13.83 9.42 -6.99
N ASN A 219 -13.96 9.54 -8.31
CA ASN A 219 -12.95 10.03 -9.25
C ASN A 219 -13.30 11.40 -9.86
N LYS A 220 -14.39 12.01 -9.41
CA LYS A 220 -14.86 13.33 -9.84
C LYS A 220 -14.65 14.36 -8.75
N ALA A 221 -14.33 15.58 -9.14
CA ALA A 221 -14.31 16.72 -8.22
C ALA A 221 -15.71 17.33 -8.10
N GLU A 222 -16.09 17.68 -6.88
CA GLU A 222 -17.30 18.45 -6.58
C GLU A 222 -16.91 19.77 -5.90
N VAL A 223 -17.75 20.80 -6.00
CA VAL A 223 -17.51 22.09 -5.35
C VAL A 223 -17.38 21.87 -3.84
N GLY A 224 -16.28 22.35 -3.25
CA GLY A 224 -15.96 22.16 -1.85
C GLY A 224 -15.10 20.94 -1.54
N ASP A 225 -14.83 20.05 -2.52
CA ASP A 225 -13.80 19.03 -2.38
C ASP A 225 -12.42 19.66 -2.18
N LEU A 226 -11.53 18.91 -1.54
CA LEU A 226 -10.12 19.24 -1.53
C LEU A 226 -9.40 18.38 -2.57
N LEU A 227 -8.71 19.04 -3.48
CA LEU A 227 -7.98 18.41 -4.57
C LEU A 227 -6.48 18.42 -4.30
N ALA A 228 -5.80 17.35 -4.67
CA ALA A 228 -4.35 17.24 -4.61
C ALA A 228 -3.81 16.75 -5.96
N PHE A 229 -2.63 17.26 -6.33
CA PHE A 229 -1.88 16.73 -7.47
C PHE A 229 -1.26 15.37 -7.14
N THR A 230 -1.02 14.58 -8.18
CA THR A 230 -0.19 13.40 -8.08
C THR A 230 1.15 13.76 -7.43
N ASP A 231 1.62 12.93 -6.50
CA ASP A 231 2.89 13.10 -5.78
C ASP A 231 3.00 14.37 -4.90
N SER A 232 1.90 15.10 -4.69
CA SER A 232 1.85 16.26 -3.80
C SER A 232 1.17 15.94 -2.46
N ARG A 233 1.67 16.56 -1.38
CA ARG A 233 0.99 16.57 -0.08
C ARG A 233 0.14 17.83 0.12
N SER A 234 0.29 18.82 -0.76
CA SER A 234 -0.51 20.04 -0.72
C SER A 234 -1.86 19.79 -1.38
N PHE A 235 -2.88 20.46 -0.86
CA PHE A 235 -4.23 20.40 -1.39
C PHE A 235 -4.84 21.81 -1.43
N PHE A 236 -5.86 21.97 -2.27
CA PHE A 236 -6.63 23.22 -2.40
C PHE A 236 -8.11 22.91 -2.59
N MET A 237 -8.98 23.89 -2.31
CA MET A 237 -10.42 23.71 -2.42
C MET A 237 -10.87 23.85 -3.87
N ALA A 238 -11.75 22.96 -4.31
CA ALA A 238 -12.38 23.02 -5.62
C ALA A 238 -13.54 24.01 -5.64
N GLY A 239 -13.49 24.95 -6.58
CA GLY A 239 -14.64 25.70 -7.06
C GLY A 239 -15.23 25.05 -8.33
N GLU A 240 -16.12 25.76 -9.01
CA GLU A 240 -16.76 25.27 -10.24
C GLU A 240 -15.74 24.99 -11.36
N ALA A 241 -14.72 25.83 -11.50
CA ALA A 241 -13.69 25.69 -12.54
C ALA A 241 -12.85 24.42 -12.34
N GLU A 242 -12.50 24.09 -11.11
CA GLU A 242 -11.69 22.92 -10.77
C GLU A 242 -12.47 21.60 -10.97
N CYS A 243 -13.80 21.62 -10.92
CA CYS A 243 -14.63 20.44 -11.15
C CYS A 243 -14.56 19.92 -12.60
N VAL A 244 -14.18 20.77 -13.54
CA VAL A 244 -14.00 20.46 -14.96
C VAL A 244 -12.56 20.57 -15.44
N ASP A 245 -11.61 20.64 -14.52
CA ASP A 245 -10.19 20.76 -14.84
C ASP A 245 -9.70 19.56 -15.64
N PRO A 246 -9.09 19.76 -16.83
CA PRO A 246 -8.62 18.67 -17.69
C PRO A 246 -7.58 17.77 -17.01
N ARG A 247 -6.89 18.24 -15.98
CA ARG A 247 -5.94 17.45 -15.18
C ARG A 247 -6.59 16.31 -14.40
N LEU A 248 -7.90 16.40 -14.11
CA LEU A 248 -8.69 15.28 -13.58
C LEU A 248 -8.75 14.11 -14.57
N ALA A 249 -8.91 14.39 -15.86
CA ALA A 249 -9.01 13.36 -16.89
C ALA A 249 -7.67 12.67 -17.18
N ILE A 250 -6.56 13.38 -17.09
CA ILE A 250 -5.22 12.83 -17.31
C ILE A 250 -4.56 12.25 -16.03
N LEU A 251 -5.34 12.11 -14.95
CA LEU A 251 -4.89 11.54 -13.66
C LEU A 251 -3.76 12.31 -12.97
N ASP A 252 -3.69 13.62 -13.15
CA ASP A 252 -2.73 14.51 -12.47
C ASP A 252 -3.35 15.21 -11.25
N LEU A 253 -4.67 15.35 -11.21
CA LEU A 253 -5.41 15.99 -10.13
C LEU A 253 -6.49 15.05 -9.59
N HIS A 254 -6.61 14.94 -8.26
CA HIS A 254 -7.47 13.97 -7.60
C HIS A 254 -8.28 14.57 -6.46
N PRO A 255 -9.57 14.20 -6.28
CA PRO A 255 -10.29 14.46 -5.05
C PRO A 255 -9.64 13.70 -3.88
N THR A 256 -9.76 14.27 -2.69
CA THR A 256 -9.16 13.71 -1.47
C THR A 256 -10.21 13.43 -0.41
N GLY A 257 -9.94 12.49 0.48
CA GLY A 257 -10.70 12.20 1.69
C GLY A 257 -9.87 12.42 2.96
N PRO A 258 -10.54 12.51 4.14
CA PRO A 258 -9.87 12.81 5.40
C PRO A 258 -9.09 11.61 5.92
N LEU A 259 -7.88 11.86 6.35
CA LEU A 259 -7.21 11.02 7.34
C LEU A 259 -7.46 11.66 8.70
N TRP A 260 -8.46 11.14 9.41
CA TRP A 260 -9.06 11.78 10.57
C TRP A 260 -8.07 12.01 11.74
N GLY A 261 -8.24 13.15 12.42
CA GLY A 261 -7.41 13.57 13.54
C GLY A 261 -7.95 14.82 14.20
N GLU A 262 -7.12 15.52 14.96
CA GLU A 262 -7.44 16.79 15.62
C GLU A 262 -7.61 17.91 14.60
N GLY A 263 -8.60 18.78 14.81
CA GLY A 263 -8.95 19.92 13.96
C GLY A 263 -10.16 19.64 13.08
N ASP A 264 -10.67 20.68 12.43
CA ASP A 264 -11.80 20.60 11.53
C ASP A 264 -11.36 20.16 10.12
N SER A 265 -12.26 19.50 9.39
CA SER A 265 -12.03 19.24 7.97
C SER A 265 -12.04 20.57 7.21
N PRO A 266 -11.01 20.85 6.41
CA PRO A 266 -10.98 22.05 5.57
C PRO A 266 -11.86 21.94 4.31
N ALA A 267 -12.56 20.81 4.07
CA ALA A 267 -13.53 20.68 2.99
C ALA A 267 -14.76 21.55 3.22
N ALA A 268 -15.53 21.80 2.17
CA ALA A 268 -16.78 22.57 2.22
C ALA A 268 -17.94 21.80 1.54
N GLY A 269 -19.15 22.34 1.60
CA GLY A 269 -20.31 21.82 0.89
C GLY A 269 -20.66 20.38 1.23
N SER A 270 -20.94 19.58 0.18
CA SER A 270 -21.32 18.17 0.27
C SER A 270 -20.21 17.30 0.89
N ALA A 271 -18.96 17.56 0.53
CA ALA A 271 -17.80 16.83 1.05
C ALA A 271 -17.65 17.02 2.57
N HIS A 272 -17.73 18.26 3.05
CA HIS A 272 -17.71 18.53 4.50
C HIS A 272 -18.87 17.84 5.24
N THR A 273 -20.08 17.96 4.70
CA THR A 273 -21.28 17.34 5.30
C THR A 273 -21.12 15.82 5.40
N GLN A 274 -20.64 15.16 4.36
CA GLN A 274 -20.39 13.72 4.34
C GLN A 274 -19.33 13.32 5.39
N GLU A 275 -18.20 14.05 5.41
CA GLU A 275 -17.09 13.76 6.33
C GLU A 275 -17.53 13.91 7.79
N GLN A 276 -18.25 14.99 8.13
CA GLN A 276 -18.74 15.22 9.49
C GLN A 276 -19.80 14.20 9.92
N ARG A 277 -20.73 13.85 9.04
CA ARG A 277 -21.73 12.80 9.33
C ARG A 277 -21.06 11.47 9.63
N LEU A 278 -20.13 11.02 8.77
CA LEU A 278 -19.40 9.77 9.00
C LEU A 278 -18.56 9.79 10.27
N ALA A 279 -17.91 10.91 10.58
CA ALA A 279 -17.20 11.08 11.84
C ALA A 279 -18.16 11.00 13.04
N GLY A 280 -19.37 11.56 12.94
CA GLY A 280 -20.41 11.47 13.95
C GLY A 280 -20.94 10.03 14.14
N GLU A 281 -21.16 9.29 13.05
CA GLU A 281 -21.54 7.86 13.11
C GLU A 281 -20.47 6.98 13.77
N HIS A 282 -19.22 7.40 13.72
CA HIS A 282 -18.05 6.73 14.30
C HIS A 282 -17.37 7.59 15.38
N ALA A 283 -18.16 8.34 16.16
CA ALA A 283 -17.64 9.37 17.09
C ALA A 283 -16.59 8.83 18.08
N ALA A 284 -16.75 7.60 18.57
CA ALA A 284 -15.78 6.98 19.46
C ALA A 284 -14.38 6.92 18.81
N LEU A 285 -14.29 6.43 17.56
CA LEU A 285 -13.01 6.38 16.83
C LEU A 285 -12.49 7.76 16.48
N ALA A 286 -13.35 8.68 16.00
CA ALA A 286 -12.96 10.02 15.59
C ALA A 286 -12.38 10.83 16.77
N ASN A 287 -13.05 10.82 17.92
CA ASN A 287 -12.60 11.50 19.12
C ASN A 287 -11.32 10.85 19.70
N TRP A 288 -11.22 9.52 19.65
CA TRP A 288 -10.04 8.81 20.12
C TRP A 288 -8.81 9.11 19.27
N LEU A 289 -8.94 9.22 17.94
CA LEU A 289 -7.85 9.64 17.05
C LEU A 289 -7.39 11.07 17.33
N ALA A 290 -8.33 11.99 17.55
CA ALA A 290 -8.02 13.37 17.94
C ALA A 290 -7.28 13.41 19.29
N SER A 291 -7.77 12.69 20.31
CA SER A 291 -7.13 12.64 21.64
C SER A 291 -5.74 11.98 21.63
N ALA A 292 -5.44 11.14 20.61
CA ALA A 292 -4.10 10.59 20.38
C ALA A 292 -3.10 11.61 19.83
N GLY A 293 -3.54 12.85 19.53
CA GLY A 293 -2.72 13.90 18.92
C GLY A 293 -2.45 13.70 17.43
N MET A 294 -3.24 12.87 16.75
CA MET A 294 -3.17 12.74 15.29
C MET A 294 -3.77 13.99 14.65
N LYS A 295 -3.07 14.56 13.68
CA LYS A 295 -3.56 15.74 12.95
C LYS A 295 -4.45 15.32 11.78
N GLN A 296 -5.40 16.20 11.40
CA GLN A 296 -6.12 16.06 10.14
C GLN A 296 -5.13 16.11 8.99
N GLU A 297 -5.19 15.08 8.11
CA GLU A 297 -4.43 15.01 6.87
C GLU A 297 -5.36 14.58 5.74
N ARG A 298 -4.86 14.61 4.51
CA ARG A 298 -5.65 14.22 3.34
C ARG A 298 -4.96 13.07 2.60
N ARG A 299 -5.78 12.22 1.96
CA ARG A 299 -5.34 11.18 1.05
C ARG A 299 -6.22 11.23 -0.21
N THR A 300 -5.62 11.05 -1.37
CA THR A 300 -6.37 10.98 -2.62
C THR A 300 -7.37 9.81 -2.58
N LEU A 301 -8.61 10.06 -3.03
CA LEU A 301 -9.65 9.03 -3.16
C LEU A 301 -9.37 8.11 -4.34
N ARG A 302 -8.72 8.63 -5.38
CA ARG A 302 -8.34 7.92 -6.59
C ARG A 302 -6.85 7.57 -6.56
N LEU A 303 -6.52 6.36 -6.97
CA LEU A 303 -5.16 5.87 -7.16
C LEU A 303 -4.92 5.66 -8.66
N PRO A 304 -4.11 6.50 -9.31
CA PRO A 304 -3.65 6.22 -10.67
C PRO A 304 -2.74 5.00 -10.68
N ILE A 305 -2.84 4.17 -11.72
CA ILE A 305 -2.01 2.97 -11.85
C ILE A 305 -0.93 3.24 -12.90
N ASN A 306 0.22 3.67 -12.42
CA ASN A 306 1.31 4.07 -13.29
C ASN A 306 1.96 2.86 -13.97
N ARG A 307 2.28 3.01 -15.26
CA ARG A 307 2.96 1.99 -16.08
C ARG A 307 2.24 0.64 -16.08
N LEU A 308 0.91 0.63 -16.02
CA LEU A 308 0.13 -0.60 -16.08
C LEU A 308 0.31 -1.27 -17.43
N THR A 309 0.83 -2.50 -17.38
CA THR A 309 0.96 -3.42 -18.51
C THR A 309 0.48 -4.80 -18.11
N TRP A 310 0.04 -5.59 -19.08
CA TRP A 310 -0.39 -6.96 -18.84
C TRP A 310 -0.17 -7.83 -20.08
N HIS A 311 -0.06 -9.11 -19.86
CA HIS A 311 -0.01 -10.15 -20.87
C HIS A 311 -0.40 -11.50 -20.26
N TYR A 312 -0.65 -12.46 -21.12
CA TYR A 312 -1.02 -13.82 -20.75
C TYR A 312 0.13 -14.76 -21.09
N PRO A 313 1.03 -15.09 -20.13
CA PRO A 313 2.12 -16.05 -20.39
C PRO A 313 1.61 -17.48 -20.64
N GLU A 314 0.45 -17.81 -20.08
CA GLU A 314 -0.27 -19.06 -20.22
C GLU A 314 -1.76 -18.76 -20.33
N PRO A 315 -2.59 -19.66 -20.91
CA PRO A 315 -4.03 -19.38 -21.14
C PRO A 315 -4.82 -19.02 -19.88
N ASP A 316 -4.44 -19.59 -18.74
CA ASP A 316 -5.08 -19.37 -17.43
C ASP A 316 -4.24 -18.53 -16.46
N VAL A 317 -3.25 -17.81 -16.97
CA VAL A 317 -2.38 -16.93 -16.17
C VAL A 317 -2.38 -15.52 -16.74
N LEU A 318 -2.82 -14.55 -15.94
CA LEU A 318 -2.66 -13.12 -16.23
C LEU A 318 -1.47 -12.57 -15.44
N GLN A 319 -0.47 -12.04 -16.13
CA GLN A 319 0.60 -11.28 -15.50
C GLN A 319 0.33 -9.78 -15.64
N LEU A 320 0.34 -9.09 -14.50
CA LEU A 320 0.22 -7.63 -14.38
C LEU A 320 1.55 -7.04 -13.95
N ALA A 321 1.93 -5.91 -14.53
CA ALA A 321 3.05 -5.10 -14.02
C ALA A 321 2.61 -3.63 -13.91
N PHE A 322 2.90 -2.98 -12.77
CA PHE A 322 2.55 -1.60 -12.50
C PHE A 322 3.35 -1.00 -11.34
N VAL A 323 3.30 0.32 -11.18
CA VAL A 323 3.95 1.05 -10.09
C VAL A 323 2.91 1.79 -9.27
N LEU A 324 3.00 1.66 -7.94
CA LEU A 324 2.16 2.40 -7.00
C LEU A 324 3.00 3.25 -6.05
N PRO A 325 2.54 4.43 -5.65
CA PRO A 325 3.16 5.22 -4.60
C PRO A 325 3.28 4.44 -3.28
N ALA A 326 4.25 4.83 -2.43
CA ALA A 326 4.40 4.26 -1.11
C ALA A 326 3.10 4.39 -0.28
N GLY A 327 2.73 3.32 0.44
CA GLY A 327 1.50 3.29 1.25
C GLY A 327 0.23 2.93 0.48
N CYS A 328 0.32 2.60 -0.82
CA CYS A 328 -0.76 2.02 -1.63
C CYS A 328 -0.65 0.49 -1.70
N PHE A 329 -1.76 -0.17 -2.00
CA PHE A 329 -1.88 -1.62 -1.91
C PHE A 329 -2.20 -2.24 -3.28
N ALA A 330 -1.33 -3.12 -3.77
CA ALA A 330 -1.56 -3.82 -5.03
C ALA A 330 -2.84 -4.67 -5.04
N THR A 331 -3.25 -5.17 -3.87
CA THR A 331 -4.48 -5.97 -3.72
C THR A 331 -5.75 -5.19 -4.06
N VAL A 332 -5.77 -3.85 -3.90
CA VAL A 332 -6.94 -3.05 -4.29
C VAL A 332 -7.07 -2.91 -5.81
N VAL A 333 -5.97 -3.04 -6.55
CA VAL A 333 -6.00 -3.12 -8.03
C VAL A 333 -6.57 -4.46 -8.47
N VAL A 334 -6.05 -5.55 -7.90
CA VAL A 334 -6.51 -6.92 -8.23
C VAL A 334 -7.99 -7.11 -7.90
N ARG A 335 -8.46 -6.53 -6.82
CA ARG A 335 -9.85 -6.57 -6.37
C ARG A 335 -10.84 -5.96 -7.37
N GLU A 336 -10.42 -5.00 -8.19
CA GLU A 336 -11.25 -4.44 -9.26
C GLU A 336 -11.37 -5.38 -10.49
N LEU A 337 -10.52 -6.41 -10.56
CA LEU A 337 -10.46 -7.36 -11.66
C LEU A 337 -11.14 -8.68 -11.32
N VAL A 338 -10.70 -9.32 -10.25
CA VAL A 338 -11.09 -10.69 -9.90
C VAL A 338 -11.29 -10.87 -8.40
N GLU A 339 -12.11 -11.86 -8.04
CA GLU A 339 -12.16 -12.42 -6.70
C GLU A 339 -10.94 -13.32 -6.49
N LEU A 340 -10.22 -13.11 -5.38
CA LEU A 340 -9.11 -13.96 -5.01
C LEU A 340 -9.60 -15.17 -4.24
N VAL A 341 -9.36 -16.35 -4.78
CA VAL A 341 -9.66 -17.63 -4.13
C VAL A 341 -8.39 -18.27 -3.55
N ALA A 342 -8.55 -19.09 -2.53
CA ALA A 342 -7.42 -19.88 -1.99
C ALA A 342 -6.88 -20.83 -3.07
N ALA A 343 -5.57 -21.02 -3.10
CA ALA A 343 -4.99 -22.09 -3.89
C ALA A 343 -5.64 -23.42 -3.45
N GLY A 344 -6.27 -24.13 -4.39
CA GLY A 344 -6.72 -25.51 -4.15
C GLY A 344 -5.52 -26.37 -3.74
N PRO A 345 -5.73 -27.54 -3.11
CA PRO A 345 -4.65 -28.47 -2.86
C PRO A 345 -3.94 -28.72 -4.19
N THR A 346 -2.67 -28.35 -4.27
CA THR A 346 -1.83 -28.74 -5.41
C THR A 346 -1.84 -30.26 -5.44
N ASP A 347 -2.37 -30.85 -6.52
CA ASP A 347 -2.06 -32.21 -6.89
C ASP A 347 -0.54 -32.30 -7.08
N THR A 348 0.16 -32.48 -5.99
CA THR A 348 1.49 -33.04 -6.00
C THR A 348 1.30 -34.53 -6.31
N ALA A 349 1.05 -34.82 -7.61
CA ALA A 349 1.20 -36.14 -8.12
C ALA A 349 2.62 -36.57 -7.82
N CYS A 350 2.71 -37.61 -7.00
CA CYS A 350 3.89 -38.42 -6.80
C CYS A 350 4.50 -38.74 -8.16
N GLU A 351 5.69 -38.25 -8.43
CA GLU A 351 6.62 -39.00 -9.29
C GLU A 351 7.60 -39.72 -8.38
N PHE A 352 7.53 -41.07 -8.50
CA PHE A 352 8.39 -42.04 -7.88
C PHE A 352 9.83 -41.97 -8.42
#